data_7451df115b0041496b095590d6d39250
#
_entry.id   7451df115b0041496b095590d6d39250
#
_cell.length_a   1.000
_cell.length_b   1.000
_cell.length_c   1.000
_cell.angle_alpha   90.00
_cell.angle_beta   90.00
_cell.angle_gamma   90.00
#
_symmetry.space_group_name_H-M   'P 1'
#
loop_
_entity.id
_entity.type
_entity.pdbx_description
1 polymer ?
#
loop_
_entity_poly.entity_id
_entity_poly.type
_entity_poly.pdbx_seq_one_letter_code
_entity_poly.pdbx_strand_id
1 'polypeptide(L)'
;MQRRSFLLTPLLLPALAAARDAPRYAVASRATRLSFPRDHGAHPEFRTEWWYVTGALDVPGGGMGFQLTFFRSRPGIAEELESPIAASQILFAHAALTRPGQRLLHAERAARANLGAGFSTTDCDVHVGAWSMQRSGAGADEHFRLVAQGAAFAFDLRLTPTQPLLLQGEHGWSQKGPRPELASHYVSWPQLRVGGSLTVDGKPRQTTGRAWFDHEWSSEVLAAGAVGWDWIGINLDDGGALMAF
;
A
#
# COMPACT_ATOMS: atom_id res chain seq x y z
N MET A 1 57.99 -30.43 41.77
CA MET A 1 57.23 -30.01 40.60
C MET A 1 55.96 -29.30 41.12
N GLN A 2 55.95 -27.96 41.09
CA GLN A 2 54.80 -27.16 41.50
C GLN A 2 54.02 -26.79 40.26
N ARG A 3 52.76 -27.20 40.21
CA ARG A 3 51.80 -26.78 39.14
C ARG A 3 51.25 -25.40 39.50
N ARG A 4 51.54 -24.39 38.68
CA ARG A 4 50.94 -23.06 38.76
C ARG A 4 49.61 -23.09 38.02
N SER A 5 48.48 -22.96 38.75
CA SER A 5 47.15 -22.76 38.16
C SER A 5 46.99 -21.29 37.81
N PHE A 6 46.77 -20.97 36.54
CA PHE A 6 46.38 -19.65 36.06
C PHE A 6 44.84 -19.55 36.16
N LEU A 7 44.34 -18.73 37.07
CA LEU A 7 42.95 -18.32 37.15
C LEU A 7 42.71 -17.20 36.10
N LEU A 8 42.06 -17.53 35.02
CA LEU A 8 41.50 -16.54 34.08
C LEU A 8 40.18 -16.05 34.67
N THR A 9 40.15 -14.82 35.17
CA THR A 9 38.92 -14.12 35.54
C THR A 9 38.30 -13.53 34.28
N PRO A 10 37.06 -13.89 33.88
CA PRO A 10 36.42 -13.24 32.79
C PRO A 10 35.99 -11.82 33.19
N LEU A 11 36.54 -10.79 32.54
CA LEU A 11 36.03 -9.43 32.61
C LEU A 11 34.66 -9.40 31.91
N LEU A 12 33.59 -9.46 32.67
CA LEU A 12 32.25 -9.08 32.21
C LEU A 12 32.19 -7.55 32.07
N LEU A 13 32.48 -7.05 30.91
CA LEU A 13 32.12 -5.68 30.53
C LEU A 13 30.59 -5.61 30.41
N PRO A 14 29.89 -4.76 31.17
CA PRO A 14 28.48 -4.53 30.92
C PRO A 14 28.38 -3.88 29.57
N ALA A 15 27.77 -4.59 28.59
CA ALA A 15 27.31 -3.98 27.36
C ALA A 15 26.21 -2.98 27.76
N LEU A 16 26.55 -1.69 27.86
CA LEU A 16 25.56 -0.62 27.86
C LEU A 16 24.83 -0.70 26.53
N ALA A 17 23.70 -1.39 26.48
CA ALA A 17 22.73 -1.25 25.46
C ALA A 17 22.21 0.21 25.53
N ALA A 18 22.76 1.11 24.74
CA ALA A 18 22.20 2.44 24.57
C ALA A 18 20.73 2.25 24.19
N ALA A 19 19.83 2.74 25.04
CA ALA A 19 18.42 2.79 24.72
C ALA A 19 18.31 3.63 23.43
N ARG A 20 17.98 2.99 22.30
CA ARG A 20 17.75 3.72 21.04
C ARG A 20 16.47 4.52 21.20
N ASP A 21 16.54 5.79 20.86
CA ASP A 21 15.34 6.61 20.77
C ASP A 21 14.36 5.95 19.80
N ALA A 22 13.09 5.84 20.22
CA ALA A 22 12.06 5.33 19.34
C ALA A 22 11.96 6.23 18.09
N PRO A 23 11.76 5.67 16.88
CA PRO A 23 11.66 6.45 15.66
C PRO A 23 10.51 7.44 15.77
N ARG A 24 10.75 8.69 15.36
CA ARG A 24 9.71 9.71 15.29
C ARG A 24 9.02 9.61 13.95
N TYR A 25 7.73 9.31 13.96
CA TYR A 25 6.89 9.30 12.77
C TYR A 25 6.13 10.61 12.63
N ALA A 26 5.85 11.00 11.38
CA ALA A 26 4.93 12.10 11.11
C ALA A 26 3.52 11.75 11.57
N VAL A 27 2.73 12.76 11.92
CA VAL A 27 1.34 12.61 12.35
C VAL A 27 0.43 13.28 11.33
N ALA A 28 -0.66 12.63 10.95
CA ALA A 28 -1.65 13.21 10.05
C ALA A 28 -2.32 14.44 10.72
N SER A 29 -2.22 15.60 10.07
CA SER A 29 -2.68 16.87 10.62
C SER A 29 -3.82 17.47 9.79
N ARG A 30 -4.86 17.97 10.46
CA ARG A 30 -5.93 18.77 9.83
C ARG A 30 -5.42 20.01 9.08
N ALA A 31 -4.30 20.56 9.51
CA ALA A 31 -3.69 21.73 8.87
C ALA A 31 -3.01 21.42 7.53
N THR A 32 -2.71 20.14 7.27
CA THR A 32 -2.09 19.73 6.01
C THR A 32 -3.04 19.97 4.84
N ARG A 33 -2.52 20.57 3.77
CA ARG A 33 -3.24 20.71 2.50
C ARG A 33 -2.60 19.75 1.49
N LEU A 34 -3.40 18.80 1.02
CA LEU A 34 -2.95 17.86 0.00
C LEU A 34 -2.77 18.58 -1.33
N SER A 35 -1.72 18.20 -2.07
CA SER A 35 -1.31 18.81 -3.34
C SER A 35 -1.00 17.71 -4.36
N PHE A 36 -1.74 17.68 -5.45
CA PHE A 36 -1.59 16.69 -6.50
C PHE A 36 -0.83 17.26 -7.71
N PRO A 37 0.05 16.46 -8.34
CA PRO A 37 0.19 14.99 -8.22
C PRO A 37 1.06 14.52 -7.04
N ARG A 38 1.73 15.41 -6.30
CA ARG A 38 2.69 15.01 -5.25
C ARG A 38 2.09 14.01 -4.26
N ASP A 39 0.88 14.23 -3.77
CA ASP A 39 0.25 13.39 -2.75
C ASP A 39 -0.45 12.14 -3.32
N HIS A 40 -0.18 11.81 -4.60
CA HIS A 40 -0.33 10.45 -5.13
C HIS A 40 0.92 9.59 -4.86
N GLY A 41 2.07 10.21 -4.62
CA GLY A 41 3.33 9.57 -4.27
C GLY A 41 3.42 9.15 -2.82
N ALA A 42 4.55 8.55 -2.45
CA ALA A 42 4.79 8.07 -1.11
C ALA A 42 5.11 9.16 -0.08
N HIS A 43 4.80 8.87 1.17
CA HIS A 43 5.02 9.69 2.36
C HIS A 43 5.92 8.94 3.35
N PRO A 44 7.24 8.79 3.06
CA PRO A 44 8.14 7.91 3.80
C PRO A 44 8.36 8.29 5.27
N GLU A 45 8.00 9.50 5.67
CA GLU A 45 8.04 9.98 7.05
C GLU A 45 6.94 9.39 7.93
N PHE A 46 5.85 8.87 7.33
CA PHE A 46 4.79 8.15 8.04
C PHE A 46 5.17 6.68 8.25
N ARG A 47 4.57 6.06 9.27
CA ARG A 47 4.84 4.67 9.64
C ARG A 47 4.29 3.68 8.62
N THR A 48 3.09 3.92 8.08
CA THR A 48 2.41 3.03 7.15
C THR A 48 1.68 3.82 6.06
N GLU A 49 1.57 3.19 4.90
CA GLU A 49 0.92 3.75 3.73
C GLU A 49 0.49 2.61 2.81
N TRP A 50 -0.62 2.79 2.10
CA TRP A 50 -1.06 1.82 1.10
C TRP A 50 -1.75 2.47 -0.09
N TRP A 51 -1.53 1.89 -1.24
CA TRP A 51 -2.26 2.11 -2.48
C TRP A 51 -3.06 0.84 -2.74
N TYR A 52 -4.37 0.93 -2.67
CA TYR A 52 -5.30 -0.18 -2.75
C TYR A 52 -6.23 0.01 -3.95
N VAL A 53 -6.30 -1.01 -4.81
CA VAL A 53 -7.29 -1.06 -5.89
C VAL A 53 -8.10 -2.34 -5.76
N THR A 54 -9.40 -2.21 -5.83
CA THR A 54 -10.32 -3.34 -5.95
C THR A 54 -11.38 -3.05 -7.00
N GLY A 55 -11.92 -4.09 -7.64
CA GLY A 55 -12.93 -3.89 -8.67
C GLY A 55 -13.46 -5.18 -9.26
N ALA A 56 -14.34 -5.00 -10.24
CA ALA A 56 -14.92 -6.08 -11.01
C ALA A 56 -14.49 -5.99 -12.47
N LEU A 57 -14.14 -7.12 -13.06
CA LEU A 57 -13.79 -7.29 -14.46
C LEU A 57 -14.90 -8.06 -15.18
N ASP A 58 -15.25 -7.59 -16.36
CA ASP A 58 -16.17 -8.24 -17.26
C ASP A 58 -15.42 -9.33 -18.03
N VAL A 59 -15.76 -10.57 -17.78
CA VAL A 59 -15.16 -11.71 -18.48
C VAL A 59 -16.24 -12.68 -18.97
N PRO A 60 -16.03 -13.39 -20.05
CA PRO A 60 -16.97 -14.42 -20.53
C PRO A 60 -17.26 -15.45 -19.43
N GLY A 61 -18.55 -15.71 -19.19
CA GLY A 61 -19.01 -16.66 -18.17
C GLY A 61 -19.23 -16.05 -16.78
N GLY A 62 -19.29 -14.71 -16.68
CA GLY A 62 -19.62 -13.96 -15.44
C GLY A 62 -18.47 -13.10 -14.94
N GLY A 63 -18.79 -12.13 -14.08
CA GLY A 63 -17.84 -11.18 -13.52
C GLY A 63 -16.74 -11.84 -12.69
N MET A 64 -15.59 -11.18 -12.61
CA MET A 64 -14.45 -11.56 -11.78
C MET A 64 -14.01 -10.38 -10.93
N GLY A 65 -13.90 -10.56 -9.62
CA GLY A 65 -13.29 -9.57 -8.74
C GLY A 65 -11.77 -9.58 -8.88
N PHE A 66 -11.15 -8.40 -8.75
CA PHE A 66 -9.69 -8.28 -8.66
C PHE A 66 -9.30 -7.31 -7.54
N GLN A 67 -8.09 -7.48 -7.06
CA GLN A 67 -7.45 -6.61 -6.10
C GLN A 67 -5.97 -6.52 -6.39
N LEU A 68 -5.39 -5.32 -6.21
CA LEU A 68 -3.96 -5.09 -6.08
C LEU A 68 -3.72 -4.04 -4.99
N THR A 69 -2.91 -4.40 -4.01
CA THR A 69 -2.51 -3.49 -2.94
C THR A 69 -1.00 -3.45 -2.85
N PHE A 70 -0.45 -2.26 -2.76
CA PHE A 70 0.92 -2.02 -2.31
C PHE A 70 0.87 -1.39 -0.93
N PHE A 71 1.68 -1.91 -0.02
CA PHE A 71 1.89 -1.36 1.31
C PHE A 71 3.34 -0.91 1.42
N ARG A 72 3.54 0.24 2.04
CA ARG A 72 4.83 0.72 2.50
C ARG A 72 4.82 0.77 4.03
N SER A 73 5.85 0.26 4.64
CA SER A 73 6.06 0.31 6.08
C SER A 73 7.43 0.89 6.41
N ARG A 74 7.48 1.80 7.36
CA ARG A 74 8.67 2.28 8.04
C ARG A 74 8.71 1.63 9.43
N PRO A 75 9.40 0.48 9.60
CA PRO A 75 9.33 -0.31 10.83
C PRO A 75 10.12 0.30 11.99
N GLY A 76 10.88 1.37 11.78
CA GLY A 76 11.72 2.00 12.78
C GLY A 76 13.00 1.23 13.10
N ILE A 77 13.44 0.41 12.15
CA ILE A 77 14.73 -0.31 12.23
C ILE A 77 15.68 0.23 11.16
N ALA A 78 16.97 0.08 11.44
CA ALA A 78 18.03 0.50 10.51
C ALA A 78 17.98 1.99 10.11
N GLU A 79 17.34 2.85 10.89
CA GLU A 79 17.20 4.29 10.65
C GLU A 79 18.54 5.02 10.67
N GLU A 80 19.51 4.50 11.41
CA GLU A 80 20.87 5.03 11.53
C GLU A 80 21.83 4.58 10.43
N LEU A 81 21.38 3.67 9.55
CA LEU A 81 22.24 3.15 8.49
C LEU A 81 22.15 4.03 7.25
N GLU A 82 23.28 4.60 6.84
CA GLU A 82 23.38 5.41 5.61
C GLU A 82 23.32 4.57 4.30
N SER A 83 23.11 3.27 4.42
CA SER A 83 23.03 2.37 3.27
C SER A 83 21.69 2.56 2.53
N PRO A 84 21.72 2.78 1.21
CA PRO A 84 20.49 2.90 0.43
C PRO A 84 19.63 1.63 0.42
N ILE A 85 20.20 0.48 0.77
CA ILE A 85 19.49 -0.81 0.87
C ILE A 85 19.17 -1.19 2.33
N ALA A 86 19.29 -0.24 3.27
CA ALA A 86 18.87 -0.46 4.66
C ALA A 86 17.38 -0.81 4.73
N ALA A 87 16.98 -1.60 5.73
CA ALA A 87 15.59 -2.01 5.90
C ALA A 87 14.72 -0.92 6.57
N SER A 88 15.03 0.36 6.34
CA SER A 88 14.27 1.50 6.87
C SER A 88 12.90 1.67 6.22
N GLN A 89 12.74 1.19 4.97
CA GLN A 89 11.48 1.17 4.23
C GLN A 89 11.28 -0.23 3.64
N ILE A 90 10.14 -0.84 3.94
CA ILE A 90 9.75 -2.16 3.45
C ILE A 90 8.46 -2.03 2.65
N LEU A 91 8.42 -2.64 1.48
CA LEU A 91 7.22 -2.73 0.67
C LEU A 91 6.75 -4.17 0.58
N PHE A 92 5.45 -4.35 0.60
CA PHE A 92 4.83 -5.62 0.26
C PHE A 92 3.58 -5.37 -0.58
N ALA A 93 3.22 -6.37 -1.37
CA ALA A 93 2.11 -6.26 -2.30
C ALA A 93 1.29 -7.55 -2.30
N HIS A 94 -0.02 -7.38 -2.37
CA HIS A 94 -1.00 -8.46 -2.49
C HIS A 94 -1.77 -8.28 -3.79
N ALA A 95 -1.92 -9.36 -4.56
CA ALA A 95 -2.77 -9.40 -5.74
C ALA A 95 -3.70 -10.60 -5.67
N ALA A 96 -4.96 -10.41 -6.05
CA ALA A 96 -5.97 -11.45 -6.02
C ALA A 96 -6.95 -11.35 -7.17
N LEU A 97 -7.47 -12.51 -7.59
CA LEU A 97 -8.64 -12.66 -8.44
C LEU A 97 -9.65 -13.58 -7.78
N THR A 98 -10.93 -13.25 -7.87
CA THR A 98 -12.01 -14.06 -7.33
C THR A 98 -13.16 -14.18 -8.34
N ARG A 99 -13.80 -15.33 -8.34
CA ARG A 99 -15.03 -15.59 -9.07
C ARG A 99 -16.00 -16.34 -8.16
N PRO A 100 -17.29 -15.99 -8.15
CA PRO A 100 -18.27 -16.68 -7.33
C PRO A 100 -18.20 -18.20 -7.51
N GLY A 101 -18.17 -18.94 -6.41
CA GLY A 101 -18.11 -20.41 -6.41
C GLY A 101 -16.77 -21.03 -6.81
N GLN A 102 -15.72 -20.22 -7.03
CA GLN A 102 -14.38 -20.73 -7.38
C GLN A 102 -13.37 -20.39 -6.29
N ARG A 103 -12.22 -21.09 -6.33
CA ARG A 103 -11.10 -20.82 -5.43
C ARG A 103 -10.55 -19.40 -5.68
N LEU A 104 -10.25 -18.69 -4.61
CA LEU A 104 -9.48 -17.44 -4.66
C LEU A 104 -8.08 -17.71 -5.22
N LEU A 105 -7.71 -16.99 -6.27
CA LEU A 105 -6.34 -16.93 -6.77
C LEU A 105 -5.66 -15.74 -6.12
N HIS A 106 -4.56 -15.94 -5.42
CA HIS A 106 -3.82 -14.85 -4.79
C HIS A 106 -2.31 -15.07 -4.88
N ALA A 107 -1.57 -13.99 -4.76
CA ALA A 107 -0.12 -13.99 -4.67
C ALA A 107 0.33 -12.78 -3.83
N GLU A 108 1.53 -12.90 -3.25
CA GLU A 108 2.13 -11.89 -2.38
C GLU A 108 3.59 -11.67 -2.77
N ARG A 109 4.09 -10.45 -2.55
CA ARG A 109 5.47 -10.03 -2.74
C ARG A 109 5.91 -9.15 -1.58
N ALA A 110 7.19 -9.23 -1.22
CA ALA A 110 7.79 -8.31 -0.26
C ALA A 110 9.25 -8.06 -0.61
N ALA A 111 9.71 -6.82 -0.44
CA ALA A 111 11.11 -6.46 -0.61
C ALA A 111 11.42 -5.15 0.15
N ARG A 112 12.70 -4.89 0.38
CA ARG A 112 13.16 -3.59 0.88
C ARG A 112 13.18 -2.57 -0.27
N ALA A 113 12.92 -1.32 0.05
CA ALA A 113 13.16 -0.22 -0.88
C ALA A 113 14.60 -0.26 -1.39
N ASN A 114 14.80 0.09 -2.65
CA ASN A 114 16.07 0.05 -3.37
C ASN A 114 16.73 -1.35 -3.47
N LEU A 115 16.04 -2.40 -3.01
CA LEU A 115 16.47 -3.78 -3.14
C LEU A 115 15.27 -4.66 -3.54
N GLY A 116 14.85 -4.55 -4.78
CA GLY A 116 13.71 -5.29 -5.35
C GLY A 116 12.36 -4.60 -5.19
N ALA A 117 12.28 -3.46 -4.51
CA ALA A 117 11.09 -2.61 -4.44
C ALA A 117 11.46 -1.14 -4.51
N GLY A 118 10.50 -0.29 -4.83
CA GLY A 118 10.68 1.15 -4.86
C GLY A 118 9.36 1.91 -4.91
N PHE A 119 9.47 3.22 -4.68
CA PHE A 119 8.37 4.17 -4.75
C PHE A 119 8.88 5.56 -5.15
N SER A 120 8.01 6.37 -5.75
CA SER A 120 8.23 7.80 -5.95
C SER A 120 7.55 8.61 -4.86
N THR A 121 8.12 9.77 -4.50
CA THR A 121 7.52 10.75 -3.58
C THR A 121 6.86 11.92 -4.32
N THR A 122 6.83 11.91 -5.64
CA THR A 122 6.31 13.02 -6.46
C THR A 122 5.03 12.68 -7.20
N ASP A 123 4.74 11.40 -7.41
CA ASP A 123 3.52 10.86 -8.02
C ASP A 123 3.41 9.37 -7.69
N CYS A 124 2.25 8.75 -7.96
CA CYS A 124 2.06 7.32 -7.77
C CYS A 124 2.95 6.54 -8.75
N ASP A 125 4.01 5.98 -8.22
CA ASP A 125 4.89 5.01 -8.88
C ASP A 125 5.45 4.11 -7.78
N VAL A 126 4.87 2.92 -7.63
CA VAL A 126 5.25 1.94 -6.61
C VAL A 126 5.40 0.57 -7.24
N HIS A 127 6.46 -0.17 -6.84
CA HIS A 127 6.68 -1.51 -7.35
C HIS A 127 7.32 -2.45 -6.32
N VAL A 128 7.06 -3.75 -6.49
CA VAL A 128 7.74 -4.85 -5.79
C VAL A 128 8.06 -5.94 -6.83
N GLY A 129 9.31 -6.08 -7.17
CA GLY A 129 9.73 -6.90 -8.32
C GLY A 129 9.13 -6.39 -9.62
N ALA A 130 8.46 -7.28 -10.35
CA ALA A 130 7.76 -6.95 -11.61
C ALA A 130 6.32 -6.45 -11.41
N TRP A 131 5.83 -6.39 -10.19
CA TRP A 131 4.51 -5.82 -9.91
C TRP A 131 4.61 -4.31 -9.76
N SER A 132 3.67 -3.58 -10.34
CA SER A 132 3.69 -2.11 -10.27
C SER A 132 2.30 -1.51 -10.29
N MET A 133 2.22 -0.31 -9.72
CA MET A 133 1.12 0.63 -9.87
C MET A 133 1.72 1.99 -10.18
N GLN A 134 1.39 2.54 -11.35
CA GLN A 134 1.94 3.79 -11.83
C GLN A 134 0.85 4.68 -12.39
N ARG A 135 0.82 5.93 -11.95
CA ARG A 135 -0.04 6.97 -12.53
C ARG A 135 0.71 7.69 -13.64
N SER A 136 0.01 8.06 -14.69
CA SER A 136 0.55 8.80 -15.82
C SER A 136 -0.52 9.69 -16.45
N GLY A 137 -0.10 10.67 -17.23
CA GLY A 137 -0.97 11.62 -17.90
C GLY A 137 -1.56 12.68 -16.99
N ALA A 138 -2.41 13.51 -17.54
CA ALA A 138 -3.15 14.56 -16.84
C ALA A 138 -4.47 14.85 -17.55
N GLY A 139 -5.48 15.33 -16.84
CA GLY A 139 -6.80 15.63 -17.39
C GLY A 139 -7.44 14.40 -18.04
N ALA A 140 -7.82 14.50 -19.31
CA ALA A 140 -8.49 13.39 -20.02
C ALA A 140 -7.60 12.16 -20.25
N ASP A 141 -6.27 12.33 -20.22
CA ASP A 141 -5.31 11.24 -20.43
C ASP A 141 -4.83 10.61 -19.11
N GLU A 142 -5.30 11.12 -17.99
CA GLU A 142 -4.94 10.61 -16.66
C GLU A 142 -5.36 9.16 -16.50
N HIS A 143 -4.43 8.34 -16.01
CA HIS A 143 -4.70 6.93 -15.76
C HIS A 143 -3.68 6.30 -14.82
N PHE A 144 -4.09 5.18 -14.23
CA PHE A 144 -3.19 4.25 -13.56
C PHE A 144 -2.94 3.02 -14.43
N ARG A 145 -1.74 2.49 -14.42
CA ARG A 145 -1.43 1.16 -14.94
C ARG A 145 -1.08 0.25 -13.78
N LEU A 146 -1.71 -0.91 -13.73
CA LEU A 146 -1.52 -1.94 -12.71
C LEU A 146 -0.99 -3.20 -13.37
N VAL A 147 0.13 -3.72 -12.88
CA VAL A 147 0.72 -4.97 -13.35
C VAL A 147 0.95 -5.90 -12.17
N ALA A 148 0.41 -7.12 -12.23
CA ALA A 148 0.68 -8.17 -11.26
C ALA A 148 0.61 -9.56 -11.89
N GLN A 149 1.34 -10.51 -11.31
CA GLN A 149 1.42 -11.89 -11.77
C GLN A 149 1.58 -12.84 -10.59
N GLY A 150 0.67 -13.80 -10.49
CA GLY A 150 0.77 -14.99 -9.64
C GLY A 150 1.09 -16.25 -10.44
N ALA A 151 1.05 -17.40 -9.78
CA ALA A 151 1.29 -18.70 -10.44
C ALA A 151 0.18 -19.06 -11.46
N ALA A 152 -1.07 -18.70 -11.18
CA ALA A 152 -2.24 -19.06 -11.98
C ALA A 152 -2.92 -17.87 -12.66
N PHE A 153 -2.41 -16.65 -12.47
CA PHE A 153 -2.99 -15.46 -13.06
C PHE A 153 -1.94 -14.39 -13.35
N ALA A 154 -2.26 -13.50 -14.29
CA ALA A 154 -1.58 -12.22 -14.48
C ALA A 154 -2.58 -11.19 -14.97
N PHE A 155 -2.33 -9.91 -14.69
CA PHE A 155 -3.06 -8.82 -15.30
C PHE A 155 -2.17 -7.61 -15.58
N ASP A 156 -2.53 -6.90 -16.63
CA ASP A 156 -2.01 -5.58 -17.01
C ASP A 156 -3.21 -4.71 -17.32
N LEU A 157 -3.59 -3.89 -16.35
CA LEU A 157 -4.84 -3.12 -16.38
C LEU A 157 -4.54 -1.62 -16.42
N ARG A 158 -5.30 -0.91 -17.24
CA ARG A 158 -5.36 0.54 -17.27
C ARG A 158 -6.66 1.00 -16.59
N LEU A 159 -6.54 1.88 -15.60
CA LEU A 159 -7.65 2.46 -14.88
C LEU A 159 -7.73 3.94 -15.19
N THR A 160 -8.87 4.39 -15.68
CA THR A 160 -9.08 5.80 -16.07
C THR A 160 -10.11 6.42 -15.15
N PRO A 161 -9.80 7.54 -14.46
CA PRO A 161 -10.77 8.29 -13.68
C PRO A 161 -11.96 8.73 -14.53
N THR A 162 -13.17 8.62 -13.99
CA THR A 162 -14.40 9.09 -14.61
C THR A 162 -15.04 10.24 -13.85
N GLN A 163 -14.48 10.56 -12.69
CA GLN A 163 -14.92 11.65 -11.82
C GLN A 163 -13.73 12.17 -10.99
N PRO A 164 -13.89 13.32 -10.31
CA PRO A 164 -12.82 13.88 -9.48
C PRO A 164 -12.42 12.98 -8.32
N LEU A 165 -11.18 13.14 -7.87
CA LEU A 165 -10.65 12.55 -6.65
C LEU A 165 -11.47 13.00 -5.43
N LEU A 166 -11.80 12.06 -4.54
CA LEU A 166 -12.48 12.34 -3.27
C LEU A 166 -11.44 12.47 -2.15
N LEU A 167 -11.53 13.54 -1.39
CA LEU A 167 -10.77 13.74 -0.17
C LEU A 167 -11.63 13.28 1.01
N GLN A 168 -11.24 12.17 1.63
CA GLN A 168 -12.00 11.57 2.73
C GLN A 168 -11.94 12.42 4.02
N GLY A 169 -13.00 12.38 4.83
CA GLY A 169 -13.10 13.16 6.06
C GLY A 169 -13.04 14.67 5.80
N GLU A 170 -12.22 15.39 6.57
CA GLU A 170 -12.04 16.85 6.40
C GLU A 170 -10.91 17.12 5.42
N HIS A 171 -11.21 17.36 4.16
CA HIS A 171 -10.22 17.69 3.12
C HIS A 171 -9.04 16.69 3.02
N GLY A 172 -9.33 15.40 3.22
CA GLY A 172 -8.34 14.34 3.19
C GLY A 172 -7.75 13.98 4.55
N TRP A 173 -8.10 14.66 5.63
CA TRP A 173 -7.80 14.24 6.98
C TRP A 173 -8.96 13.40 7.55
N SER A 174 -8.72 12.12 7.81
CA SER A 174 -9.71 11.12 8.22
C SER A 174 -9.40 10.62 9.63
N GLN A 175 -10.21 11.00 10.60
CA GLN A 175 -10.05 10.57 12.01
C GLN A 175 -10.51 9.13 12.18
N LYS A 176 -9.69 8.29 12.82
CA LYS A 176 -9.90 6.84 13.02
C LYS A 176 -10.23 6.47 14.47
N GLY A 177 -10.14 7.41 15.40
CA GLY A 177 -10.34 7.14 16.81
C GLY A 177 -10.53 8.39 17.63
N PRO A 178 -10.64 8.28 18.97
CA PRO A 178 -11.01 9.39 19.84
C PRO A 178 -9.92 10.46 19.98
N ARG A 179 -8.66 10.12 19.73
CA ARG A 179 -7.53 11.07 19.80
C ARG A 179 -7.22 11.62 18.40
N PRO A 180 -6.87 12.89 18.24
CA PRO A 180 -6.55 13.50 16.94
C PRO A 180 -5.41 12.81 16.18
N GLU A 181 -4.45 12.21 16.91
CA GLU A 181 -3.31 11.50 16.32
C GLU A 181 -3.73 10.18 15.65
N LEU A 182 -4.87 9.60 16.07
CA LEU A 182 -5.50 8.45 15.43
C LEU A 182 -6.24 8.90 14.17
N ALA A 183 -5.47 9.28 13.17
CA ALA A 183 -5.95 9.79 11.90
C ALA A 183 -5.02 9.41 10.76
N SER A 184 -5.54 9.45 9.57
CA SER A 184 -4.80 9.29 8.32
C SER A 184 -5.03 10.47 7.38
N HIS A 185 -4.15 10.65 6.42
CA HIS A 185 -4.51 11.30 5.16
C HIS A 185 -5.05 10.23 4.22
N TYR A 186 -6.20 10.49 3.61
CA TYR A 186 -6.95 9.47 2.87
C TYR A 186 -7.66 10.08 1.67
N VAL A 187 -7.39 9.51 0.51
CA VAL A 187 -8.05 9.90 -0.75
C VAL A 187 -8.55 8.66 -1.49
N SER A 188 -9.65 8.83 -2.24
CA SER A 188 -10.27 7.75 -3.00
C SER A 188 -10.60 8.19 -4.42
N TRP A 189 -10.50 7.27 -5.37
CA TRP A 189 -11.07 7.40 -6.70
C TRP A 189 -12.06 6.28 -6.95
N PRO A 190 -13.34 6.51 -6.75
CA PRO A 190 -14.39 5.59 -7.17
C PRO A 190 -14.62 5.64 -8.69
N GLN A 191 -15.45 4.73 -9.19
CA GLN A 191 -15.92 4.72 -10.59
C GLN A 191 -14.78 4.71 -11.63
N LEU A 192 -13.60 4.16 -11.30
CA LEU A 192 -12.52 4.01 -12.28
C LEU A 192 -12.96 3.05 -13.39
N ARG A 193 -12.88 3.48 -14.64
CA ARG A 193 -13.06 2.61 -15.80
C ARG A 193 -11.82 1.76 -16.01
N VAL A 194 -11.99 0.44 -16.09
CA VAL A 194 -10.91 -0.52 -16.29
C VAL A 194 -10.91 -1.04 -17.72
N GLY A 195 -9.73 -1.18 -18.29
CA GLY A 195 -9.49 -1.90 -19.54
C GLY A 195 -8.10 -2.53 -19.52
N GLY A 196 -7.90 -3.60 -20.26
CA GLY A 196 -6.59 -4.24 -20.33
C GLY A 196 -6.64 -5.74 -20.54
N SER A 197 -5.56 -6.42 -20.17
CA SER A 197 -5.41 -7.85 -20.34
C SER A 197 -5.42 -8.60 -19.01
N LEU A 198 -6.05 -9.75 -19.03
CA LEU A 198 -6.14 -10.70 -17.94
C LEU A 198 -5.72 -12.07 -18.44
N THR A 199 -4.87 -12.77 -17.72
CA THR A 199 -4.51 -14.18 -17.96
C THR A 199 -4.95 -15.00 -16.76
N VAL A 200 -5.70 -16.06 -16.98
CA VAL A 200 -6.07 -17.03 -15.96
C VAL A 200 -5.81 -18.44 -16.53
N ASP A 201 -5.11 -19.27 -15.78
CA ASP A 201 -4.69 -20.62 -16.18
C ASP A 201 -4.02 -20.63 -17.58
N GLY A 202 -3.13 -19.67 -17.81
CA GLY A 202 -2.39 -19.53 -19.07
C GLY A 202 -3.21 -19.03 -20.26
N LYS A 203 -4.50 -18.67 -20.08
CA LYS A 203 -5.39 -18.19 -21.16
C LYS A 203 -5.52 -16.67 -21.10
N PRO A 204 -4.84 -15.91 -22.01
CA PRO A 204 -4.96 -14.46 -22.07
C PRO A 204 -6.30 -14.04 -22.68
N ARG A 205 -6.83 -12.91 -22.20
CA ARG A 205 -8.05 -12.27 -22.71
C ARG A 205 -8.02 -10.77 -22.48
N GLN A 206 -8.72 -10.02 -23.31
CA GLN A 206 -9.03 -8.62 -23.02
C GLN A 206 -10.20 -8.55 -22.05
N THR A 207 -10.19 -7.54 -21.21
CA THR A 207 -11.24 -7.31 -20.22
C THR A 207 -11.52 -5.82 -20.07
N THR A 208 -12.73 -5.51 -19.65
CA THR A 208 -13.15 -4.20 -19.16
C THR A 208 -13.68 -4.33 -17.76
N GLY A 209 -14.07 -3.25 -17.12
CA GLY A 209 -14.66 -3.31 -15.79
C GLY A 209 -14.72 -1.96 -15.11
N ARG A 210 -14.99 -2.02 -13.80
CA ARG A 210 -15.00 -0.87 -12.91
C ARG A 210 -14.16 -1.16 -11.66
N ALA A 211 -13.53 -0.12 -11.12
CA ALA A 211 -12.70 -0.23 -9.93
C ALA A 211 -12.89 0.94 -8.98
N TRP A 212 -12.36 0.75 -7.80
CA TRP A 212 -12.17 1.70 -6.72
C TRP A 212 -10.70 1.75 -6.37
N PHE A 213 -10.14 2.94 -6.16
CA PHE A 213 -8.79 3.16 -5.67
C PHE A 213 -8.83 3.91 -4.35
N ASP A 214 -8.01 3.49 -3.40
CA ASP A 214 -7.70 4.19 -2.16
C ASP A 214 -6.20 4.41 -2.03
N HIS A 215 -5.82 5.59 -1.57
CA HIS A 215 -4.47 5.89 -1.10
C HIS A 215 -4.56 6.51 0.28
N GLU A 216 -3.91 5.89 1.24
CA GLU A 216 -4.00 6.28 2.64
C GLU A 216 -2.65 6.13 3.33
N TRP A 217 -2.28 7.13 4.16
CA TRP A 217 -1.04 7.09 4.95
C TRP A 217 -1.26 7.64 6.35
N SER A 218 -0.59 6.98 7.29
CA SER A 218 -0.72 7.26 8.73
C SER A 218 0.45 6.70 9.52
N SER A 219 0.54 7.14 10.77
CA SER A 219 1.42 6.52 11.76
C SER A 219 0.65 5.79 12.86
N GLU A 220 -0.61 6.15 13.09
CA GLU A 220 -1.50 5.51 14.06
C GLU A 220 -2.92 5.40 13.47
N VAL A 221 -3.33 4.19 13.08
CA VAL A 221 -4.65 3.93 12.46
C VAL A 221 -5.63 3.19 13.35
N LEU A 222 -5.16 2.56 14.44
CA LEU A 222 -6.02 1.80 15.36
C LEU A 222 -5.92 2.35 16.77
N ALA A 223 -7.09 2.57 17.39
CA ALA A 223 -7.17 2.87 18.82
C ALA A 223 -6.75 1.66 19.66
N ALA A 224 -6.29 1.90 20.87
CA ALA A 224 -5.99 0.82 21.83
C ALA A 224 -7.27 0.00 22.07
N GLY A 225 -7.15 -1.32 21.93
CA GLY A 225 -8.27 -2.26 22.07
C GLY A 225 -9.06 -2.53 20.77
N ALA A 226 -8.85 -1.78 19.70
CA ALA A 226 -9.39 -2.13 18.39
C ALA A 226 -8.60 -3.30 17.80
N VAL A 227 -9.31 -4.30 17.27
CA VAL A 227 -8.71 -5.52 16.68
C VAL A 227 -8.64 -5.46 15.15
N GLY A 228 -9.23 -4.43 14.53
CA GLY A 228 -9.26 -4.23 13.08
C GLY A 228 -10.33 -3.22 12.69
N TRP A 229 -10.66 -3.19 11.43
CA TRP A 229 -11.74 -2.39 10.84
C TRP A 229 -12.41 -3.17 9.70
N ASP A 230 -13.64 -2.84 9.44
CA ASP A 230 -14.36 -3.22 8.23
C ASP A 230 -14.34 -2.04 7.24
N TRP A 231 -14.26 -2.35 5.96
CA TRP A 231 -14.28 -1.34 4.90
C TRP A 231 -15.25 -1.77 3.79
N ILE A 232 -16.05 -0.84 3.33
CA ILE A 232 -17.00 -1.02 2.23
C ILE A 232 -16.85 0.14 1.25
N GLY A 233 -16.60 -0.18 -0.04
CA GLY A 233 -16.63 0.77 -1.15
C GLY A 233 -17.62 0.29 -2.22
N ILE A 234 -18.59 1.12 -2.58
CA ILE A 234 -19.64 0.80 -3.54
C ILE A 234 -19.66 1.84 -4.65
N ASN A 235 -19.47 1.36 -5.90
CA ASN A 235 -19.73 2.14 -7.10
C ASN A 235 -21.22 1.96 -7.46
N LEU A 236 -22.00 3.02 -7.39
CA LEU A 236 -23.44 2.99 -7.73
C LEU A 236 -23.64 3.09 -9.26
N ASP A 237 -24.77 2.58 -9.74
CA ASP A 237 -25.07 2.56 -11.18
C ASP A 237 -25.37 3.95 -11.77
N ASP A 238 -25.82 4.88 -10.94
CA ASP A 238 -26.06 6.29 -11.30
C ASP A 238 -24.78 7.13 -11.38
N GLY A 239 -23.60 6.51 -11.14
CA GLY A 239 -22.31 7.17 -11.06
C GLY A 239 -21.93 7.67 -9.68
N GLY A 240 -22.83 7.56 -8.69
CA GLY A 240 -22.52 7.84 -7.30
C GLY A 240 -21.55 6.83 -6.69
N ALA A 241 -21.10 7.13 -5.48
CA ALA A 241 -20.23 6.26 -4.71
C ALA A 241 -20.54 6.36 -3.21
N LEU A 242 -20.38 5.25 -2.51
CA LEU A 242 -20.54 5.19 -1.05
C LEU A 242 -19.35 4.48 -0.45
N MET A 243 -18.79 5.06 0.60
CA MET A 243 -17.73 4.44 1.40
C MET A 243 -18.05 4.54 2.87
N ALA A 244 -17.78 3.46 3.60
CA ALA A 244 -17.85 3.40 5.06
C ALA A 244 -16.72 2.49 5.59
N PHE A 245 -16.29 2.77 6.83
CA PHE A 245 -15.38 1.91 7.61
C PHE A 245 -15.50 2.23 9.10
#